data_a6f37ef1dc127e9b059679996ac0fdb4
#
_entry.id   a6f37ef1dc127e9b059679996ac0fdb4
#
_cell.length_a   1.000
_cell.length_b   1.000
_cell.length_c   1.000
_cell.angle_alpha   90.00
_cell.angle_beta   90.00
_cell.angle_gamma   90.00
#
_symmetry.space_group_name_H-M   'P 1'
#
loop_
_entity.id
_entity.type
_entity.pdbx_description
1 polymer ?
#
loop_
_entity_poly.entity_id
_entity_poly.type
_entity_poly.pdbx_seq_one_letter_code
_entity_poly.pdbx_strand_id
1 'polypeptide(L)'
;LLEDATYVVFDVETTGLSAIYDSIIELAAVKMHKGNVIDKFEEFIDPGHPLSATTIQLTGITDDMVRGSKSQAQVLKEFAEFTKDTILVAHNASFDMGFLNTGYEKEGLEKTTQPVIDTLELSRLLHPQLKSHRLNTLAKRYNVALEQHHRAVFDSETTGHLCHIFLKEAANDHGLIYHDQLNTNLHPEEVFKNGRPFHATIFAKHQAGLKELFKVVSASNVQYFYRVPRILRSMLIENRDSFLIGSGCSEGEVFEAMMQKGYEEAKEKAKFYDYIEIMPKAVYRPLIDKELIRNEHHLEEIIKNLVKLGEELDIPVVATGNVHYLNPEDKIYREILLTSVNNGQKLNYPDVHFRTTNEMLDEFAFLGEEKAFEVVVTNTHWVNDQLEVIIPIKDDLYTPKIEGAEDEITKLSYDKAHEWYGEELPEIVEKRIDKELKSIIGNGFSVIYLISQKLVHKSNEDGYLVGSRGSVGSSLVATLTGITEVNPLAPH
;
A
#
# COMPACT_ATOMS: atom_id res chain seq x y z
N LEU A 1 10.68 24.77 24.20
CA LEU A 1 11.92 24.67 23.42
C LEU A 1 12.43 23.22 23.43
N LEU A 2 12.90 22.75 22.31
CA LEU A 2 13.46 21.39 22.19
C LEU A 2 14.66 21.18 23.12
N GLU A 3 15.50 22.20 23.28
CA GLU A 3 16.71 22.13 24.09
C GLU A 3 16.45 22.04 25.59
N ASP A 4 15.40 22.68 26.05
CA ASP A 4 15.11 22.82 27.49
C ASP A 4 14.07 21.79 27.99
N ALA A 5 13.43 21.04 27.11
CA ALA A 5 12.39 20.12 27.49
C ALA A 5 12.96 18.89 28.19
N THR A 6 12.15 18.31 29.08
CA THR A 6 12.41 17.01 29.65
C THR A 6 11.66 15.95 28.86
N TYR A 7 12.36 14.92 28.45
CA TYR A 7 11.84 13.84 27.62
C TYR A 7 11.75 12.56 28.41
N VAL A 8 10.64 11.83 28.27
CA VAL A 8 10.53 10.45 28.68
C VAL A 8 10.53 9.57 27.43
N VAL A 9 11.60 8.86 27.24
CA VAL A 9 11.79 7.91 26.15
C VAL A 9 11.44 6.54 26.65
N PHE A 10 10.44 5.91 26.04
CA PHE A 10 9.91 4.65 26.53
C PHE A 10 9.78 3.60 25.46
N ASP A 11 9.72 2.37 25.87
CA ASP A 11 9.53 1.21 25.03
C ASP A 11 8.70 0.19 25.78
N VAL A 12 7.85 -0.54 25.07
CA VAL A 12 7.04 -1.63 25.61
C VAL A 12 7.40 -2.94 24.94
N GLU A 13 7.46 -4.00 25.74
CA GLU A 13 7.44 -5.36 25.23
C GLU A 13 6.07 -5.96 25.52
N THR A 14 5.52 -6.69 24.54
CA THR A 14 4.13 -7.12 24.53
C THR A 14 3.97 -8.58 24.16
N THR A 15 2.79 -9.15 24.42
CA THR A 15 2.44 -10.52 24.02
C THR A 15 2.08 -10.66 22.55
N GLY A 16 1.89 -9.55 21.83
CA GLY A 16 1.56 -9.54 20.41
C GLY A 16 1.39 -8.13 19.89
N LEU A 17 0.79 -7.97 18.72
CA LEU A 17 0.68 -6.70 18.02
C LEU A 17 -0.61 -5.93 18.30
N SER A 18 -1.60 -6.56 18.91
CA SER A 18 -2.90 -5.93 19.15
C SER A 18 -2.95 -5.22 20.49
N ALA A 19 -3.05 -3.91 20.48
CA ALA A 19 -3.19 -3.11 21.70
C ALA A 19 -4.44 -3.48 22.52
N ILE A 20 -5.47 -4.03 21.88
CA ILE A 20 -6.74 -4.39 22.55
C ILE A 20 -6.67 -5.76 23.19
N TYR A 21 -6.12 -6.73 22.47
CA TYR A 21 -6.16 -8.14 22.85
C TYR A 21 -4.87 -8.65 23.49
N ASP A 22 -3.74 -7.98 23.22
CA ASP A 22 -2.46 -8.32 23.77
C ASP A 22 -2.11 -7.44 24.97
N SER A 23 -1.14 -7.88 25.75
CA SER A 23 -0.78 -7.25 27.01
C SER A 23 0.64 -6.74 27.00
N ILE A 24 0.88 -5.64 27.70
CA ILE A 24 2.22 -5.16 28.01
C ILE A 24 2.82 -6.11 29.06
N ILE A 25 4.03 -6.61 28.82
CA ILE A 25 4.77 -7.46 29.76
C ILE A 25 6.02 -6.79 30.31
N GLU A 26 6.54 -5.77 29.63
CA GLU A 26 7.60 -4.90 30.13
C GLU A 26 7.32 -3.47 29.69
N LEU A 27 7.44 -2.53 30.61
CA LEU A 27 7.40 -1.10 30.33
C LEU A 27 8.65 -0.47 30.91
N ALA A 28 9.48 0.10 30.07
CA ALA A 28 10.72 0.72 30.49
C ALA A 28 10.86 2.11 29.86
N ALA A 29 11.50 3.01 30.58
CA ALA A 29 11.73 4.37 30.12
C ALA A 29 12.99 4.96 30.73
N VAL A 30 13.52 5.95 30.04
CA VAL A 30 14.54 6.84 30.56
C VAL A 30 14.01 8.27 30.50
N LYS A 31 14.25 9.03 31.56
CA LYS A 31 13.96 10.46 31.58
C LYS A 31 15.25 11.21 31.22
N MET A 32 15.17 12.07 30.24
CA MET A 32 16.34 12.76 29.72
C MET A 32 16.14 14.26 29.72
N HIS A 33 17.21 14.98 30.03
CA HIS A 33 17.29 16.42 29.96
C HIS A 33 18.66 16.83 29.43
N LYS A 34 18.66 17.64 28.39
CA LYS A 34 19.90 18.11 27.72
C LYS A 34 20.85 16.99 27.31
N GLY A 35 20.29 15.88 26.84
CA GLY A 35 21.04 14.72 26.38
C GLY A 35 21.54 13.75 27.45
N ASN A 36 21.23 14.02 28.71
CA ASN A 36 21.64 13.18 29.86
C ASN A 36 20.47 12.46 30.47
N VAL A 37 20.68 11.18 30.82
CA VAL A 37 19.69 10.39 31.56
C VAL A 37 19.68 10.85 33.01
N ILE A 38 18.51 11.33 33.49
CA ILE A 38 18.34 11.84 34.85
C ILE A 38 17.52 10.90 35.73
N ASP A 39 16.74 9.98 35.14
CA ASP A 39 15.97 8.99 35.88
C ASP A 39 15.63 7.81 34.96
N LYS A 40 15.30 6.67 35.55
CA LYS A 40 14.93 5.43 34.84
C LYS A 40 13.67 4.82 35.44
N PHE A 41 12.88 4.18 34.57
CA PHE A 41 11.70 3.40 34.91
C PHE A 41 11.82 2.02 34.26
N GLU A 42 11.68 0.95 35.02
CA GLU A 42 11.80 -0.39 34.48
C GLU A 42 10.91 -1.34 35.30
N GLU A 43 9.83 -1.84 34.68
CA GLU A 43 8.88 -2.72 35.34
C GLU A 43 8.40 -3.82 34.43
N PHE A 44 8.36 -5.06 34.96
CA PHE A 44 7.63 -6.17 34.35
C PHE A 44 6.16 -6.11 34.77
N ILE A 45 5.30 -6.65 33.93
CA ILE A 45 3.86 -6.80 34.20
C ILE A 45 3.49 -8.26 33.96
N ASP A 46 2.85 -8.88 34.95
CA ASP A 46 2.33 -10.24 34.81
C ASP A 46 1.03 -10.18 33.96
N PRO A 47 1.00 -10.82 32.78
CA PRO A 47 -0.18 -10.81 31.91
C PRO A 47 -1.32 -11.68 32.43
N GLY A 48 -1.07 -12.54 33.44
CA GLY A 48 -2.06 -13.44 34.02
C GLY A 48 -2.31 -14.71 33.21
N HIS A 49 -1.51 -14.96 32.20
CA HIS A 49 -1.54 -16.18 31.39
C HIS A 49 -0.14 -16.55 30.92
N PRO A 50 0.11 -17.80 30.50
CA PRO A 50 1.41 -18.22 29.99
C PRO A 50 1.78 -17.45 28.72
N LEU A 51 3.07 -17.14 28.58
CA LEU A 51 3.60 -16.51 27.37
C LEU A 51 3.73 -17.53 26.24
N SER A 52 3.42 -17.14 25.02
CA SER A 52 3.63 -17.98 23.84
C SER A 52 5.12 -18.17 23.55
N ALA A 53 5.47 -19.27 22.87
CA ALA A 53 6.84 -19.52 22.44
C ALA A 53 7.37 -18.38 21.55
N THR A 54 6.52 -17.82 20.70
CA THR A 54 6.84 -16.68 19.83
C THR A 54 7.21 -15.45 20.65
N THR A 55 6.43 -15.13 21.68
CA THR A 55 6.71 -14.00 22.58
C THR A 55 8.04 -14.17 23.29
N ILE A 56 8.29 -15.35 23.85
CA ILE A 56 9.56 -15.65 24.55
C ILE A 56 10.74 -15.52 23.58
N GLN A 57 10.61 -16.02 22.37
CA GLN A 57 11.67 -15.95 21.37
C GLN A 57 11.96 -14.52 20.93
N LEU A 58 10.94 -13.70 20.71
CA LEU A 58 11.10 -12.31 20.25
C LEU A 58 11.60 -11.37 21.33
N THR A 59 11.08 -11.50 22.55
CA THR A 59 11.37 -10.55 23.64
C THR A 59 12.47 -11.00 24.58
N GLY A 60 12.75 -12.29 24.62
CA GLY A 60 13.63 -12.87 25.62
C GLY A 60 13.05 -12.90 27.04
N ILE A 61 11.79 -12.51 27.20
CA ILE A 61 11.10 -12.50 28.50
C ILE A 61 10.42 -13.84 28.69
N THR A 62 10.69 -14.49 29.84
CA THR A 62 10.14 -15.79 30.21
C THR A 62 9.00 -15.65 31.22
N ASP A 63 8.19 -16.71 31.39
CA ASP A 63 7.13 -16.74 32.40
C ASP A 63 7.64 -16.47 33.80
N ASP A 64 8.83 -16.99 34.14
CA ASP A 64 9.45 -16.78 35.44
C ASP A 64 9.81 -15.33 35.71
N MET A 65 10.19 -14.58 34.68
CA MET A 65 10.55 -13.16 34.78
C MET A 65 9.35 -12.27 35.13
N VAL A 66 8.15 -12.59 34.63
CA VAL A 66 6.94 -11.78 34.85
C VAL A 66 6.09 -12.28 36.02
N ARG A 67 6.30 -13.49 36.48
CA ARG A 67 5.52 -14.06 37.59
C ARG A 67 5.72 -13.27 38.88
N GLY A 68 4.62 -12.87 39.48
CA GLY A 68 4.64 -12.09 40.74
C GLY A 68 5.01 -10.61 40.54
N SER A 69 5.10 -10.14 39.31
CA SER A 69 5.32 -8.73 39.01
C SER A 69 4.08 -7.88 39.35
N LYS A 70 4.26 -6.56 39.39
CA LYS A 70 3.19 -5.63 39.66
C LYS A 70 2.06 -5.78 38.61
N SER A 71 0.85 -5.39 39.01
CA SER A 71 -0.28 -5.34 38.08
C SER A 71 -0.12 -4.22 37.04
N GLN A 72 -0.79 -4.37 35.93
CA GLN A 72 -0.84 -3.32 34.92
C GLN A 72 -1.37 -1.98 35.48
N ALA A 73 -2.41 -2.04 36.32
CA ALA A 73 -2.97 -0.84 36.92
C ALA A 73 -1.93 -0.09 37.76
N GLN A 74 -1.14 -0.79 38.54
CA GLN A 74 -0.11 -0.20 39.41
C GLN A 74 1.04 0.41 38.56
N VAL A 75 1.54 -0.36 37.58
CA VAL A 75 2.65 0.09 36.71
C VAL A 75 2.25 1.31 35.91
N LEU A 76 1.06 1.31 35.33
CA LEU A 76 0.56 2.45 34.52
C LEU A 76 0.31 3.68 35.38
N LYS A 77 -0.18 3.51 36.61
CA LYS A 77 -0.34 4.61 37.56
C LYS A 77 1.01 5.24 37.93
N GLU A 78 2.00 4.43 38.19
CA GLU A 78 3.37 4.89 38.46
C GLU A 78 3.99 5.56 37.24
N PHE A 79 3.74 5.02 36.06
CA PHE A 79 4.25 5.58 34.80
C PHE A 79 3.60 6.92 34.47
N ALA A 80 2.30 7.08 34.71
CA ALA A 80 1.60 8.35 34.56
C ALA A 80 2.22 9.45 35.41
N GLU A 81 2.62 9.14 36.63
CA GLU A 81 3.33 10.07 37.53
C GLU A 81 4.75 10.37 37.01
N PHE A 82 5.47 9.34 36.56
CA PHE A 82 6.82 9.47 36.01
C PHE A 82 6.87 10.39 34.78
N THR A 83 5.81 10.42 33.96
CA THR A 83 5.75 11.17 32.71
C THR A 83 5.17 12.58 32.84
N LYS A 84 4.78 13.00 34.03
CA LYS A 84 4.22 14.36 34.22
C LYS A 84 5.15 15.44 33.69
N ASP A 85 4.57 16.40 32.96
CA ASP A 85 5.26 17.57 32.42
C ASP A 85 6.45 17.24 31.50
N THR A 86 6.35 16.12 30.79
CA THR A 86 7.39 15.68 29.86
C THR A 86 6.84 15.55 28.42
N ILE A 87 7.76 15.50 27.47
CA ILE A 87 7.49 15.09 26.10
C ILE A 87 7.79 13.60 25.99
N LEU A 88 6.84 12.82 25.45
CA LEU A 88 7.02 11.39 25.25
C LEU A 88 7.78 11.13 23.96
N VAL A 89 8.66 10.15 23.97
CA VAL A 89 9.48 9.77 22.82
C VAL A 89 9.46 8.24 22.70
N ALA A 90 9.27 7.74 21.51
CA ALA A 90 9.41 6.33 21.21
C ALA A 90 9.84 6.13 19.75
N HIS A 91 10.43 4.98 19.46
CA HIS A 91 10.79 4.58 18.08
C HIS A 91 9.67 3.74 17.49
N ASN A 92 8.96 4.24 16.47
CA ASN A 92 7.69 3.73 16.00
C ASN A 92 6.57 3.96 17.04
N ALA A 93 6.43 5.20 17.47
CA ALA A 93 5.62 5.61 18.62
C ALA A 93 4.15 5.20 18.56
N SER A 94 3.56 5.04 17.38
CA SER A 94 2.17 4.62 17.24
C SER A 94 1.90 3.26 17.89
N PHE A 95 2.87 2.35 17.85
CA PHE A 95 2.78 1.05 18.50
C PHE A 95 2.78 1.19 20.04
N ASP A 96 3.79 1.84 20.58
CA ASP A 96 3.95 2.00 22.03
C ASP A 96 2.83 2.86 22.64
N MET A 97 2.45 3.94 21.97
CA MET A 97 1.36 4.80 22.40
C MET A 97 0.01 4.10 22.33
N GLY A 98 -0.20 3.24 21.35
CA GLY A 98 -1.40 2.43 21.24
C GLY A 98 -1.60 1.52 22.44
N PHE A 99 -0.56 0.80 22.83
CA PHE A 99 -0.57 -0.05 24.03
C PHE A 99 -0.70 0.76 25.33
N LEU A 100 0.02 1.86 25.42
CA LEU A 100 -0.01 2.73 26.61
C LEU A 100 -1.41 3.31 26.83
N ASN A 101 -2.00 3.93 25.82
CA ASN A 101 -3.31 4.56 25.94
C ASN A 101 -4.44 3.55 26.12
N THR A 102 -4.37 2.42 25.43
CA THR A 102 -5.34 1.34 25.64
C THR A 102 -5.23 0.78 27.06
N GLY A 103 -4.01 0.62 27.56
CA GLY A 103 -3.78 0.22 28.95
C GLY A 103 -4.36 1.21 29.96
N TYR A 104 -4.14 2.50 29.77
CA TYR A 104 -4.73 3.55 30.61
C TYR A 104 -6.26 3.49 30.60
N GLU A 105 -6.85 3.35 29.44
CA GLU A 105 -8.30 3.25 29.29
C GLU A 105 -8.88 2.03 30.03
N LYS A 106 -8.25 0.86 29.88
CA LYS A 106 -8.66 -0.37 30.57
C LYS A 106 -8.61 -0.25 32.09
N GLU A 107 -7.67 0.53 32.61
CA GLU A 107 -7.47 0.72 34.05
C GLU A 107 -8.19 1.97 34.59
N GLY A 108 -9.03 2.62 33.78
CA GLY A 108 -9.76 3.81 34.16
C GLY A 108 -8.91 5.06 34.40
N LEU A 109 -7.69 5.09 33.82
CA LEU A 109 -6.79 6.22 33.87
C LEU A 109 -6.98 7.13 32.65
N GLU A 110 -6.60 8.39 32.79
CA GLU A 110 -6.64 9.33 31.67
C GLU A 110 -5.60 8.98 30.61
N LYS A 111 -5.98 9.07 29.36
CA LYS A 111 -5.05 8.94 28.24
C LYS A 111 -4.00 10.04 28.27
N THR A 112 -2.87 9.78 27.64
CA THR A 112 -1.79 10.77 27.53
C THR A 112 -2.23 12.01 26.75
N THR A 113 -1.84 13.16 27.25
CA THR A 113 -2.05 14.46 26.60
C THR A 113 -0.73 15.12 26.18
N GLN A 114 0.39 14.55 26.60
CA GLN A 114 1.73 15.06 26.28
C GLN A 114 1.99 15.00 24.78
N PRO A 115 2.79 15.92 24.25
CA PRO A 115 3.35 15.80 22.90
C PRO A 115 4.18 14.52 22.78
N VAL A 116 4.15 13.92 21.59
CA VAL A 116 4.88 12.68 21.30
C VAL A 116 5.82 12.91 20.12
N ILE A 117 7.07 12.53 20.27
CA ILE A 117 8.06 12.49 19.20
C ILE A 117 8.31 11.04 18.80
N ASP A 118 8.12 10.75 17.53
CA ASP A 118 8.46 9.44 16.94
C ASP A 118 9.83 9.54 16.26
N THR A 119 10.82 8.88 16.84
CA THR A 119 12.19 8.92 16.30
C THR A 119 12.31 8.19 14.96
N LEU A 120 11.43 7.23 14.65
CA LEU A 120 11.38 6.59 13.35
C LEU A 120 10.93 7.59 12.27
N GLU A 121 9.86 8.31 12.51
CA GLU A 121 9.37 9.35 11.60
C GLU A 121 10.36 10.51 11.48
N LEU A 122 10.94 10.95 12.59
CA LEU A 122 11.93 12.02 12.61
C LEU A 122 13.18 11.63 11.81
N SER A 123 13.65 10.40 11.95
CA SER A 123 14.75 9.86 11.14
C SER A 123 14.42 9.87 9.64
N ARG A 124 13.20 9.48 9.27
CA ARG A 124 12.73 9.51 7.88
C ARG A 124 12.67 10.92 7.31
N LEU A 125 12.25 11.88 8.11
CA LEU A 125 12.16 13.29 7.71
C LEU A 125 13.53 13.93 7.54
N LEU A 126 14.47 13.68 8.47
CA LEU A 126 15.81 14.26 8.45
C LEU A 126 16.74 13.54 7.46
N HIS A 127 16.57 12.24 7.28
CA HIS A 127 17.45 11.39 6.49
C HIS A 127 16.68 10.50 5.50
N PRO A 128 15.94 11.08 4.54
CA PRO A 128 15.12 10.30 3.60
C PRO A 128 15.95 9.37 2.69
N GLN A 129 17.25 9.62 2.55
CA GLN A 129 18.16 8.83 1.73
C GLN A 129 18.55 7.48 2.35
N LEU A 130 18.33 7.30 3.66
CA LEU A 130 18.67 6.05 4.33
C LEU A 130 17.76 4.89 3.90
N LYS A 131 18.36 3.74 3.64
CA LYS A 131 17.61 2.52 3.26
C LYS A 131 16.86 1.87 4.41
N SER A 132 17.32 2.08 5.65
CA SER A 132 16.75 1.51 6.85
C SER A 132 16.80 2.52 8.01
N HIS A 133 15.69 2.62 8.72
CA HIS A 133 15.54 3.47 9.89
C HIS A 133 15.27 2.64 11.16
N ARG A 134 15.64 1.36 11.12
CA ARG A 134 15.54 0.48 12.30
C ARG A 134 16.49 0.96 13.39
N LEU A 135 16.07 0.75 14.65
CA LEU A 135 16.81 1.22 15.82
C LEU A 135 18.27 0.75 15.82
N ASN A 136 18.50 -0.54 15.58
CA ASN A 136 19.84 -1.11 15.52
C ASN A 136 20.70 -0.52 14.39
N THR A 137 20.11 -0.28 13.23
CA THR A 137 20.80 0.33 12.08
C THR A 137 21.21 1.77 12.39
N LEU A 138 20.29 2.54 12.96
CA LEU A 138 20.56 3.94 13.36
C LEU A 138 21.59 4.02 14.47
N ALA A 139 21.50 3.15 15.47
CA ALA A 139 22.45 3.08 16.57
C ALA A 139 23.87 2.84 16.05
N LYS A 140 24.04 1.91 15.12
CA LYS A 140 25.32 1.61 14.49
C LYS A 140 25.85 2.80 13.68
N ARG A 141 24.97 3.46 12.91
CA ARG A 141 25.34 4.61 12.09
C ARG A 141 25.87 5.80 12.92
N TYR A 142 25.22 6.08 14.05
CA TYR A 142 25.56 7.20 14.92
C TYR A 142 26.47 6.84 16.09
N ASN A 143 27.02 5.61 16.11
CA ASN A 143 27.87 5.10 17.18
C ASN A 143 27.23 5.20 18.58
N VAL A 144 25.94 4.98 18.65
CA VAL A 144 25.20 4.90 19.90
C VAL A 144 25.22 3.45 20.39
N ALA A 145 25.56 3.22 21.65
CA ALA A 145 25.59 1.88 22.23
C ALA A 145 24.21 1.26 22.28
N LEU A 146 24.10 0.00 21.84
CA LEU A 146 22.89 -0.81 21.94
C LEU A 146 23.31 -2.18 22.51
N GLU A 147 23.33 -2.29 23.84
CA GLU A 147 23.95 -3.42 24.53
C GLU A 147 23.12 -4.71 24.45
N GLN A 148 21.83 -4.63 24.73
CA GLN A 148 20.92 -5.77 24.69
C GLN A 148 19.65 -5.41 23.94
N HIS A 149 19.69 -5.56 22.63
CA HIS A 149 18.52 -5.33 21.78
C HIS A 149 17.36 -6.24 22.20
N HIS A 150 16.13 -5.71 22.15
CA HIS A 150 14.90 -6.34 22.68
C HIS A 150 14.77 -6.39 24.22
N ARG A 151 15.53 -5.59 24.92
CA ARG A 151 15.25 -5.25 26.32
C ARG A 151 14.86 -3.79 26.39
N ALA A 152 13.65 -3.52 26.82
CA ALA A 152 12.99 -2.22 26.72
C ALA A 152 13.80 -1.05 27.29
N VAL A 153 14.52 -1.25 28.39
CA VAL A 153 15.34 -0.17 28.98
C VAL A 153 16.51 0.25 28.08
N PHE A 154 17.19 -0.73 27.45
CA PHE A 154 18.32 -0.46 26.57
C PHE A 154 17.85 0.17 25.25
N ASP A 155 16.74 -0.31 24.70
CA ASP A 155 16.13 0.26 23.50
C ASP A 155 15.67 1.71 23.77
N SER A 156 15.11 1.99 24.94
CA SER A 156 14.70 3.33 25.35
C SER A 156 15.90 4.28 25.47
N GLU A 157 16.98 3.86 26.11
CA GLU A 157 18.19 4.68 26.26
C GLU A 157 18.83 4.97 24.90
N THR A 158 18.94 3.98 24.02
CA THR A 158 19.44 4.14 22.66
C THR A 158 18.57 5.11 21.85
N THR A 159 17.25 4.95 21.92
CA THR A 159 16.29 5.83 21.28
C THR A 159 16.43 7.27 21.79
N GLY A 160 16.66 7.45 23.09
CA GLY A 160 16.85 8.76 23.70
C GLY A 160 18.10 9.47 23.20
N HIS A 161 19.20 8.78 23.08
CA HIS A 161 20.45 9.34 22.53
C HIS A 161 20.29 9.68 21.05
N LEU A 162 19.64 8.84 20.26
CA LEU A 162 19.32 9.13 18.86
C LEU A 162 18.38 10.33 18.75
N CYS A 163 17.37 10.43 19.58
CA CYS A 163 16.46 11.58 19.60
C CYS A 163 17.22 12.87 19.87
N HIS A 164 18.12 12.88 20.82
CA HIS A 164 18.94 14.04 21.13
C HIS A 164 19.79 14.47 19.92
N ILE A 165 20.42 13.51 19.23
CA ILE A 165 21.18 13.77 17.99
C ILE A 165 20.27 14.36 16.91
N PHE A 166 19.09 13.78 16.68
CA PHE A 166 18.14 14.26 15.67
C PHE A 166 17.60 15.63 15.98
N LEU A 167 17.32 15.94 17.24
CA LEU A 167 16.86 17.28 17.63
C LEU A 167 17.96 18.33 17.45
N LYS A 168 19.22 17.97 17.67
CA LYS A 168 20.35 18.85 17.36
C LYS A 168 20.50 19.08 15.86
N GLU A 169 20.36 18.04 15.05
CA GLU A 169 20.37 18.16 13.59
C GLU A 169 19.22 19.06 13.12
N ALA A 170 18.03 18.89 13.65
CA ALA A 170 16.88 19.72 13.32
C ALA A 170 17.13 21.20 13.67
N ALA A 171 17.74 21.48 14.81
CA ALA A 171 18.07 22.84 15.22
C ALA A 171 19.18 23.44 14.36
N ASN A 172 20.28 22.71 14.11
CA ASN A 172 21.46 23.23 13.45
C ASN A 172 21.29 23.30 11.92
N ASP A 173 20.68 22.27 11.32
CA ASP A 173 20.58 22.14 9.86
C ASP A 173 19.28 22.73 9.30
N HIS A 174 18.21 22.79 10.11
CA HIS A 174 16.87 23.22 9.70
C HIS A 174 16.33 24.41 10.52
N GLY A 175 17.04 24.87 11.53
CA GLY A 175 16.63 26.01 12.35
C GLY A 175 15.41 25.79 13.23
N LEU A 176 15.09 24.52 13.56
CA LEU A 176 13.90 24.17 14.33
C LEU A 176 14.23 24.14 15.82
N ILE A 177 13.52 24.94 16.60
CA ILE A 177 13.75 25.09 18.04
C ILE A 177 12.55 24.70 18.92
N TYR A 178 11.36 24.53 18.30
CA TYR A 178 10.13 24.09 18.97
C TYR A 178 9.67 22.74 18.41
N HIS A 179 9.09 21.89 19.26
CA HIS A 179 8.67 20.54 18.88
C HIS A 179 7.57 20.53 17.79
N ASP A 180 6.66 21.51 17.79
CA ASP A 180 5.60 21.62 16.76
C ASP A 180 6.15 21.92 15.37
N GLN A 181 7.31 22.56 15.26
CA GLN A 181 7.97 22.85 13.99
C GLN A 181 8.45 21.56 13.28
N LEU A 182 8.66 20.47 14.01
CA LEU A 182 9.05 19.19 13.43
C LEU A 182 8.03 18.67 12.42
N ASN A 183 6.75 18.93 12.65
CA ASN A 183 5.66 18.53 11.74
C ASN A 183 5.41 19.56 10.63
N THR A 184 5.63 20.83 10.88
CA THR A 184 5.24 21.90 9.96
C THR A 184 6.37 22.34 9.02
N ASN A 185 7.62 22.20 9.43
CA ASN A 185 8.76 22.73 8.69
C ASN A 185 9.67 21.66 8.07
N LEU A 186 9.39 20.37 8.31
CA LEU A 186 10.08 19.26 7.67
C LEU A 186 9.13 18.56 6.69
N HIS A 187 9.34 18.81 5.39
CA HIS A 187 8.51 18.24 4.32
C HIS A 187 9.42 17.57 3.27
N PRO A 188 9.71 16.27 3.39
CA PRO A 188 10.47 15.58 2.37
C PRO A 188 9.66 15.48 1.07
N GLU A 189 10.30 15.64 -0.08
CA GLU A 189 9.67 15.56 -1.40
C GLU A 189 8.99 14.22 -1.65
N GLU A 190 9.52 13.14 -1.08
CA GLU A 190 9.07 11.78 -1.28
C GLU A 190 8.38 11.19 -0.03
N VAL A 191 7.53 11.98 0.62
CA VAL A 191 6.81 11.57 1.84
C VAL A 191 5.97 10.30 1.64
N PHE A 192 5.47 10.06 0.43
CA PHE A 192 4.69 8.87 0.11
C PHE A 192 5.46 7.56 0.32
N LYS A 193 6.79 7.58 0.31
CA LYS A 193 7.65 6.40 0.55
C LYS A 193 7.66 5.98 2.02
N ASN A 194 7.35 6.90 2.92
CA ASN A 194 7.45 6.68 4.37
C ASN A 194 6.16 6.10 4.95
N GLY A 195 5.03 6.32 4.30
CA GLY A 195 3.75 5.77 4.73
C GLY A 195 3.65 4.27 4.48
N ARG A 196 2.97 3.56 5.37
CA ARG A 196 2.60 2.17 5.13
C ARG A 196 1.42 2.14 4.15
N PRO A 197 1.51 1.41 3.02
CA PRO A 197 0.39 1.29 2.11
C PRO A 197 -0.65 0.30 2.63
N PHE A 198 -1.91 0.57 2.32
CA PHE A 198 -3.05 -0.30 2.61
C PHE A 198 -3.79 -0.62 1.33
N HIS A 199 -4.43 -1.79 1.28
CA HIS A 199 -5.30 -2.15 0.18
C HIS A 199 -6.64 -1.39 0.29
N ALA A 200 -7.20 -1.05 -0.86
CA ALA A 200 -8.55 -0.50 -0.99
C ALA A 200 -9.15 -0.98 -2.30
N THR A 201 -10.47 -1.04 -2.36
CA THR A 201 -11.20 -1.34 -3.58
C THR A 201 -11.75 -0.05 -4.16
N ILE A 202 -11.47 0.22 -5.42
CA ILE A 202 -11.92 1.45 -6.07
C ILE A 202 -12.69 1.10 -7.35
N PHE A 203 -13.95 1.52 -7.42
CA PHE A 203 -14.76 1.43 -8.62
C PHE A 203 -14.90 2.81 -9.27
N ALA A 204 -14.85 2.86 -10.58
CA ALA A 204 -15.35 4.03 -11.31
C ALA A 204 -16.89 4.00 -11.30
N LYS A 205 -17.55 5.06 -10.86
CA LYS A 205 -19.01 5.11 -10.76
C LYS A 205 -19.71 5.29 -12.11
N HIS A 206 -19.08 6.01 -13.03
CA HIS A 206 -19.66 6.39 -14.31
C HIS A 206 -18.57 6.49 -15.38
N GLN A 207 -18.96 6.62 -16.64
CA GLN A 207 -18.01 6.62 -17.75
C GLN A 207 -16.93 7.71 -17.64
N ALA A 208 -17.29 8.92 -17.21
CA ALA A 208 -16.32 9.99 -16.97
C ALA A 208 -15.34 9.66 -15.83
N GLY A 209 -15.79 8.93 -14.82
CA GLY A 209 -14.95 8.47 -13.69
C GLY A 209 -13.89 7.44 -14.10
N LEU A 210 -14.10 6.72 -15.19
CA LEU A 210 -13.12 5.78 -15.71
C LEU A 210 -11.80 6.47 -16.08
N LYS A 211 -11.86 7.64 -16.69
CA LYS A 211 -10.67 8.44 -17.00
C LYS A 211 -9.92 8.85 -15.75
N GLU A 212 -10.66 9.25 -14.71
CA GLU A 212 -10.06 9.62 -13.42
C GLU A 212 -9.43 8.41 -12.73
N LEU A 213 -10.05 7.24 -12.82
CA LEU A 213 -9.47 5.98 -12.32
C LEU A 213 -8.16 5.66 -13.05
N PHE A 214 -8.12 5.77 -14.37
CA PHE A 214 -6.90 5.55 -15.15
C PHE A 214 -5.79 6.52 -14.75
N LYS A 215 -6.11 7.80 -14.51
CA LYS A 215 -5.14 8.80 -14.03
C LYS A 215 -4.55 8.42 -12.68
N VAL A 216 -5.39 7.99 -11.74
CA VAL A 216 -4.98 7.58 -10.40
C VAL A 216 -4.06 6.36 -10.48
N VAL A 217 -4.45 5.33 -11.24
CA VAL A 217 -3.63 4.12 -11.43
C VAL A 217 -2.30 4.45 -12.12
N SER A 218 -2.32 5.30 -13.14
CA SER A 218 -1.10 5.73 -13.83
C SER A 218 -0.16 6.48 -12.90
N ALA A 219 -0.68 7.43 -12.11
CA ALA A 219 0.12 8.17 -11.13
C ALA A 219 0.74 7.24 -10.08
N SER A 220 0.00 6.24 -9.62
CA SER A 220 0.50 5.27 -8.64
C SER A 220 1.66 4.43 -9.17
N ASN A 221 1.72 4.20 -10.47
CA ASN A 221 2.78 3.41 -11.09
C ASN A 221 3.97 4.25 -11.59
N VAL A 222 3.75 5.52 -11.91
CA VAL A 222 4.78 6.40 -12.50
C VAL A 222 5.35 7.36 -11.47
N GLN A 223 4.51 8.05 -10.71
CA GLN A 223 4.93 9.09 -9.77
C GLN A 223 5.08 8.58 -8.34
N TYR A 224 4.22 7.67 -7.91
CA TYR A 224 4.11 7.24 -6.51
C TYR A 224 4.40 5.75 -6.31
N PHE A 225 5.22 5.19 -7.18
CA PHE A 225 5.69 3.81 -7.01
C PHE A 225 6.87 3.76 -6.03
N TYR A 226 6.69 3.00 -4.95
CA TYR A 226 7.76 2.63 -4.05
C TYR A 226 7.52 1.22 -3.53
N ARG A 227 8.23 0.24 -4.06
CA ARG A 227 8.04 -1.21 -3.85
C ARG A 227 6.72 -1.73 -4.41
N VAL A 228 5.65 -0.99 -4.24
CA VAL A 228 4.31 -1.23 -4.78
C VAL A 228 3.74 0.08 -5.30
N PRO A 229 2.75 0.05 -6.22
CA PRO A 229 2.02 1.25 -6.60
C PRO A 229 1.29 1.83 -5.39
N ARG A 230 1.37 3.16 -5.21
CA ARG A 230 0.76 3.85 -4.07
C ARG A 230 -0.17 4.94 -4.57
N ILE A 231 -1.34 5.04 -3.95
CA ILE A 231 -2.32 6.07 -4.24
C ILE A 231 -2.39 7.00 -3.04
N LEU A 232 -2.19 8.30 -3.27
CA LEU A 232 -2.38 9.29 -2.22
C LEU A 232 -3.86 9.49 -1.93
N ARG A 233 -4.22 9.58 -0.67
CA ARG A 233 -5.60 9.83 -0.24
C ARG A 233 -6.17 11.12 -0.87
N SER A 234 -5.34 12.17 -0.99
CA SER A 234 -5.72 13.44 -1.63
C SER A 234 -6.18 13.28 -3.07
N MET A 235 -5.58 12.36 -3.84
CA MET A 235 -5.98 12.09 -5.22
C MET A 235 -7.39 11.52 -5.32
N LEU A 236 -7.77 10.67 -4.36
CA LEU A 236 -9.12 10.12 -4.28
C LEU A 236 -10.13 11.17 -3.83
N ILE A 237 -9.75 12.04 -2.91
CA ILE A 237 -10.61 13.12 -2.41
C ILE A 237 -10.92 14.14 -3.51
N GLU A 238 -9.94 14.51 -4.34
CA GLU A 238 -10.12 15.47 -5.45
C GLU A 238 -11.22 15.03 -6.43
N ASN A 239 -11.34 13.72 -6.66
CA ASN A 239 -12.28 13.15 -7.63
C ASN A 239 -13.27 12.21 -6.95
N ARG A 240 -13.64 12.50 -5.71
CA ARG A 240 -14.48 11.63 -4.89
C ARG A 240 -15.77 11.20 -5.58
N ASP A 241 -16.40 12.10 -6.35
CA ASP A 241 -17.64 11.83 -7.08
C ASP A 241 -17.49 10.79 -8.19
N SER A 242 -16.28 10.56 -8.65
CA SER A 242 -15.97 9.58 -9.69
C SER A 242 -15.84 8.16 -9.16
N PHE A 243 -15.67 7.98 -7.85
CA PHE A 243 -15.29 6.71 -7.25
C PHE A 243 -16.27 6.18 -6.21
N LEU A 244 -16.40 4.86 -6.17
CA LEU A 244 -16.94 4.14 -5.04
C LEU A 244 -15.78 3.39 -4.38
N ILE A 245 -15.51 3.68 -3.11
CA ILE A 245 -14.32 3.20 -2.42
C ILE A 245 -14.71 2.26 -1.27
N GLY A 246 -14.24 1.02 -1.34
CA GLY A 246 -14.41 0.01 -0.31
C GLY A 246 -13.13 -0.19 0.52
N SER A 247 -13.32 -0.66 1.74
CA SER A 247 -12.24 -0.81 2.72
C SER A 247 -11.23 -1.92 2.41
N GLY A 248 -11.47 -2.74 1.40
CA GLY A 248 -10.55 -3.78 0.96
C GLY A 248 -10.52 -5.03 1.83
N CYS A 249 -9.43 -5.74 1.74
CA CYS A 249 -9.21 -7.03 2.41
C CYS A 249 -8.61 -6.86 3.81
N SER A 250 -8.05 -7.94 4.34
CA SER A 250 -7.33 -7.93 5.63
C SER A 250 -6.11 -7.00 5.67
N GLU A 251 -5.61 -6.60 4.50
CA GLU A 251 -4.53 -5.62 4.37
C GLU A 251 -5.06 -4.18 4.21
N GLY A 252 -6.37 -3.98 4.36
CA GLY A 252 -7.00 -2.68 4.41
C GLY A 252 -6.86 -2.03 5.79
N GLU A 253 -6.90 -0.70 5.84
CA GLU A 253 -6.66 0.02 7.10
C GLU A 253 -7.78 -0.16 8.13
N VAL A 254 -9.02 -0.35 7.71
CA VAL A 254 -10.16 -0.53 8.64
C VAL A 254 -10.09 -1.88 9.34
N PHE A 255 -9.85 -2.95 8.58
CA PHE A 255 -9.72 -4.28 9.16
C PHE A 255 -8.52 -4.35 10.11
N GLU A 256 -7.38 -3.84 9.70
CA GLU A 256 -6.18 -3.82 10.55
C GLU A 256 -6.40 -3.03 11.83
N ALA A 257 -7.05 -1.87 11.74
CA ALA A 257 -7.37 -1.07 12.92
C ALA A 257 -8.30 -1.82 13.88
N MET A 258 -9.34 -2.49 13.37
CA MET A 258 -10.23 -3.29 14.19
C MET A 258 -9.51 -4.46 14.86
N MET A 259 -8.59 -5.08 14.13
CA MET A 259 -7.80 -6.21 14.63
C MET A 259 -6.78 -5.81 15.71
N GLN A 260 -6.10 -4.67 15.54
CA GLN A 260 -4.94 -4.32 16.33
C GLN A 260 -5.10 -3.09 17.22
N LYS A 261 -5.93 -2.12 16.85
CA LYS A 261 -5.99 -0.80 17.50
C LYS A 261 -7.29 -0.50 18.22
N GLY A 262 -8.37 -1.09 17.82
CA GLY A 262 -9.65 -0.96 18.48
C GLY A 262 -10.78 -0.37 17.64
N TYR A 263 -11.95 -0.43 18.23
CA TYR A 263 -13.21 0.00 17.61
C TYR A 263 -13.17 1.49 17.22
N GLU A 264 -12.72 2.35 18.13
CA GLU A 264 -12.70 3.81 17.89
C GLU A 264 -11.71 4.19 16.77
N GLU A 265 -10.55 3.57 16.73
CA GLU A 265 -9.57 3.80 15.66
C GLU A 265 -10.11 3.31 14.32
N ALA A 266 -10.72 2.12 14.29
CA ALA A 266 -11.37 1.59 13.10
C ALA A 266 -12.50 2.49 12.61
N LYS A 267 -13.27 3.06 13.54
CA LYS A 267 -14.35 4.00 13.24
C LYS A 267 -13.85 5.25 12.53
N GLU A 268 -12.76 5.84 13.02
CA GLU A 268 -12.15 7.00 12.37
C GLU A 268 -11.66 6.66 10.95
N LYS A 269 -11.03 5.52 10.77
CA LYS A 269 -10.56 5.05 9.46
C LYS A 269 -11.72 4.76 8.50
N ALA A 270 -12.81 4.18 8.99
CA ALA A 270 -13.96 3.80 8.19
C ALA A 270 -14.70 4.98 7.56
N LYS A 271 -14.64 6.16 8.17
CA LYS A 271 -15.29 7.38 7.66
C LYS A 271 -14.86 7.78 6.25
N PHE A 272 -13.69 7.36 5.82
CA PHE A 272 -13.19 7.63 4.47
C PHE A 272 -13.88 6.79 3.39
N TYR A 273 -14.38 5.62 3.72
CA TYR A 273 -14.87 4.63 2.78
C TYR A 273 -16.38 4.74 2.54
N ASP A 274 -16.80 4.36 1.34
CA ASP A 274 -18.23 4.29 0.98
C ASP A 274 -18.90 3.02 1.51
N TYR A 275 -18.13 1.95 1.66
CA TYR A 275 -18.58 0.69 2.23
C TYR A 275 -17.42 -0.06 2.88
N ILE A 276 -17.79 -0.94 3.81
CA ILE A 276 -16.85 -1.80 4.54
C ILE A 276 -16.97 -3.20 3.96
N GLU A 277 -15.83 -3.83 3.68
CA GLU A 277 -15.79 -5.21 3.20
C GLU A 277 -15.52 -6.18 4.33
N ILE A 278 -16.24 -7.29 4.32
CA ILE A 278 -15.99 -8.47 5.15
C ILE A 278 -15.91 -9.69 4.26
N MET A 279 -15.12 -10.67 4.65
CA MET A 279 -14.82 -11.85 3.84
C MET A 279 -15.10 -13.13 4.63
N PRO A 280 -15.23 -14.29 3.96
CA PRO A 280 -15.35 -15.57 4.66
C PRO A 280 -14.19 -15.81 5.62
N LYS A 281 -14.43 -16.46 6.74
CA LYS A 281 -13.41 -16.74 7.76
C LYS A 281 -12.18 -17.46 7.19
N ALA A 282 -12.38 -18.36 6.25
CA ALA A 282 -11.28 -19.06 5.57
C ALA A 282 -10.31 -18.11 4.85
N VAL A 283 -10.76 -16.96 4.37
CA VAL A 283 -9.92 -15.94 3.74
C VAL A 283 -8.97 -15.29 4.75
N TYR A 284 -9.40 -15.14 5.99
CA TYR A 284 -8.59 -14.55 7.06
C TYR A 284 -7.74 -15.56 7.84
N ARG A 285 -7.86 -16.85 7.54
CA ARG A 285 -7.15 -17.91 8.27
C ARG A 285 -5.65 -17.70 8.41
N PRO A 286 -4.91 -17.20 7.41
CA PRO A 286 -3.49 -16.91 7.58
C PRO A 286 -3.17 -15.97 8.75
N LEU A 287 -4.09 -15.08 9.13
CA LEU A 287 -3.92 -14.20 10.28
C LEU A 287 -3.98 -14.96 11.62
N ILE A 288 -4.77 -16.02 11.68
CA ILE A 288 -4.82 -16.92 12.84
C ILE A 288 -3.51 -17.71 12.92
N ASP A 289 -3.05 -18.25 11.80
CA ASP A 289 -1.82 -19.03 11.71
C ASP A 289 -0.57 -18.21 12.09
N LYS A 290 -0.60 -16.90 11.82
CA LYS A 290 0.45 -15.95 12.20
C LYS A 290 0.30 -15.40 13.63
N GLU A 291 -0.70 -15.87 14.37
CA GLU A 291 -1.01 -15.42 15.73
C GLU A 291 -1.41 -13.93 15.83
N LEU A 292 -1.81 -13.31 14.73
CA LEU A 292 -2.36 -11.94 14.72
C LEU A 292 -3.81 -11.92 15.20
N ILE A 293 -4.53 -13.01 14.99
CA ILE A 293 -5.87 -13.28 15.54
C ILE A 293 -5.76 -14.57 16.34
N ARG A 294 -6.33 -14.60 17.54
CA ARG A 294 -6.15 -15.71 18.50
C ARG A 294 -6.75 -17.02 18.00
N ASN A 295 -7.98 -16.99 17.53
CA ASN A 295 -8.73 -18.16 17.09
C ASN A 295 -9.91 -17.73 16.21
N GLU A 296 -10.69 -18.70 15.76
CA GLU A 296 -11.87 -18.46 14.93
C GLU A 296 -12.95 -17.62 15.65
N HIS A 297 -13.15 -17.84 16.94
CA HIS A 297 -14.10 -17.05 17.73
C HIS A 297 -13.70 -15.56 17.78
N HIS A 298 -12.42 -15.29 17.99
CA HIS A 298 -11.89 -13.92 17.94
C HIS A 298 -12.10 -13.27 16.57
N LEU A 299 -11.89 -14.03 15.48
CA LEU A 299 -12.14 -13.57 14.12
C LEU A 299 -13.61 -13.21 13.92
N GLU A 300 -14.52 -14.05 14.42
CA GLU A 300 -15.97 -13.76 14.36
C GLU A 300 -16.33 -12.47 15.12
N GLU A 301 -15.72 -12.23 16.27
CA GLU A 301 -15.90 -10.98 17.02
C GLU A 301 -15.44 -9.76 16.22
N ILE A 302 -14.29 -9.86 15.54
CA ILE A 302 -13.77 -8.79 14.67
C ILE A 302 -14.79 -8.50 13.54
N ILE A 303 -15.29 -9.53 12.88
CA ILE A 303 -16.26 -9.38 11.79
C ILE A 303 -17.57 -8.77 12.32
N LYS A 304 -18.07 -9.25 13.47
CA LYS A 304 -19.26 -8.69 14.11
C LYS A 304 -19.10 -7.22 14.49
N ASN A 305 -17.91 -6.85 14.95
CA ASN A 305 -17.60 -5.45 15.27
C ASN A 305 -17.55 -4.57 14.01
N LEU A 306 -17.06 -5.09 12.89
CA LEU A 306 -17.12 -4.37 11.60
C LEU A 306 -18.56 -4.17 11.13
N VAL A 307 -19.42 -5.16 11.30
CA VAL A 307 -20.86 -5.04 11.01
C VAL A 307 -21.50 -3.98 11.89
N LYS A 308 -21.24 -4.00 13.18
CA LYS A 308 -21.71 -2.99 14.14
C LYS A 308 -21.23 -1.59 13.77
N LEU A 309 -19.97 -1.47 13.36
CA LEU A 309 -19.36 -0.22 12.93
C LEU A 309 -20.09 0.37 11.72
N GLY A 310 -20.41 -0.47 10.75
CA GLY A 310 -21.17 -0.06 9.58
C GLY A 310 -22.57 0.44 9.94
N GLU A 311 -23.26 -0.22 10.86
CA GLU A 311 -24.56 0.22 11.37
C GLU A 311 -24.47 1.58 12.07
N GLU A 312 -23.47 1.76 12.91
CA GLU A 312 -23.26 3.01 13.66
C GLU A 312 -22.95 4.19 12.74
N LEU A 313 -22.14 3.98 11.71
CA LEU A 313 -21.77 5.01 10.74
C LEU A 313 -22.73 5.16 9.56
N ASP A 314 -23.75 4.32 9.47
CA ASP A 314 -24.64 4.23 8.32
C ASP A 314 -23.87 3.98 6.99
N ILE A 315 -22.89 3.11 7.06
CA ILE A 315 -22.09 2.66 5.93
C ILE A 315 -22.41 1.19 5.65
N PRO A 316 -22.76 0.80 4.42
CA PRO A 316 -23.05 -0.60 4.11
C PRO A 316 -21.84 -1.50 4.37
N VAL A 317 -22.09 -2.65 4.97
CA VAL A 317 -21.10 -3.72 5.13
C VAL A 317 -21.38 -4.78 4.07
N VAL A 318 -20.39 -5.07 3.25
CA VAL A 318 -20.55 -5.89 2.05
C VAL A 318 -19.68 -7.14 2.16
N ALA A 319 -20.27 -8.30 1.99
CA ALA A 319 -19.54 -9.55 1.93
C ALA A 319 -18.89 -9.72 0.57
N THR A 320 -17.59 -9.87 0.54
CA THR A 320 -16.78 -10.12 -0.66
C THR A 320 -15.93 -11.37 -0.47
N GLY A 321 -15.37 -11.92 -1.55
CA GLY A 321 -14.70 -13.22 -1.49
C GLY A 321 -13.19 -13.18 -1.68
N ASN A 322 -12.62 -12.06 -2.05
CA ASN A 322 -11.21 -11.99 -2.47
C ASN A 322 -10.85 -13.10 -3.47
N VAL A 323 -11.71 -13.29 -4.46
CA VAL A 323 -11.68 -14.45 -5.37
C VAL A 323 -10.45 -14.40 -6.30
N HIS A 324 -9.71 -15.49 -6.33
CA HIS A 324 -8.52 -15.64 -7.18
C HIS A 324 -8.57 -16.88 -8.10
N TYR A 325 -9.48 -17.81 -7.84
CA TYR A 325 -9.67 -19.01 -8.68
C TYR A 325 -11.12 -19.51 -8.56
N LEU A 326 -11.54 -20.33 -9.52
CA LEU A 326 -12.92 -20.74 -9.66
C LEU A 326 -13.33 -21.81 -8.64
N ASN A 327 -12.64 -22.93 -8.63
CA ASN A 327 -13.01 -24.09 -7.82
C ASN A 327 -12.04 -24.30 -6.64
N PRO A 328 -12.50 -24.88 -5.52
CA PRO A 328 -11.62 -25.15 -4.37
C PRO A 328 -10.36 -25.94 -4.73
N GLU A 329 -10.47 -26.91 -5.63
CA GLU A 329 -9.35 -27.74 -6.11
C GLU A 329 -8.31 -26.95 -6.91
N ASP A 330 -8.64 -25.77 -7.43
CA ASP A 330 -7.73 -24.94 -8.20
C ASP A 330 -6.70 -24.20 -7.32
N LYS A 331 -6.86 -24.26 -6.01
CA LYS A 331 -5.94 -23.68 -5.05
C LYS A 331 -4.48 -24.07 -5.28
N ILE A 332 -4.26 -25.33 -5.65
CA ILE A 332 -2.91 -25.85 -5.89
C ILE A 332 -2.19 -25.08 -7.01
N TYR A 333 -2.89 -24.69 -8.06
CA TYR A 333 -2.30 -23.94 -9.17
C TYR A 333 -1.87 -22.54 -8.73
N ARG A 334 -2.69 -21.88 -7.92
CA ARG A 334 -2.32 -20.60 -7.33
C ARG A 334 -1.12 -20.71 -6.41
N GLU A 335 -1.07 -21.74 -5.57
CA GLU A 335 0.07 -22.00 -4.67
C GLU A 335 1.38 -22.20 -5.46
N ILE A 336 1.35 -22.93 -6.57
CA ILE A 336 2.51 -23.12 -7.44
C ILE A 336 2.98 -21.77 -8.00
N LEU A 337 2.06 -20.98 -8.55
CA LEU A 337 2.40 -19.67 -9.12
C LEU A 337 2.99 -18.72 -8.08
N LEU A 338 2.39 -18.64 -6.90
CA LEU A 338 2.86 -17.77 -5.83
C LEU A 338 4.19 -18.23 -5.23
N THR A 339 4.42 -19.52 -5.14
CA THR A 339 5.70 -20.09 -4.70
C THR A 339 6.83 -19.65 -5.64
N SER A 340 6.57 -19.66 -6.96
CA SER A 340 7.53 -19.18 -7.96
C SER A 340 7.88 -17.70 -7.76
N VAL A 341 6.88 -16.86 -7.47
CA VAL A 341 7.08 -15.42 -7.21
C VAL A 341 7.83 -15.18 -5.89
N ASN A 342 7.58 -16.01 -4.88
CA ASN A 342 8.17 -15.88 -3.54
C ASN A 342 9.51 -16.63 -3.37
N ASN A 343 10.28 -16.78 -4.44
CA ASN A 343 11.60 -17.42 -4.43
C ASN A 343 11.60 -18.85 -3.85
N GLY A 344 10.54 -19.62 -4.13
CA GLY A 344 10.39 -20.99 -3.66
C GLY A 344 9.93 -21.13 -2.22
N GLN A 345 9.66 -20.04 -1.53
CA GLN A 345 9.18 -20.08 -0.15
C GLN A 345 7.71 -20.50 -0.10
N LYS A 346 7.44 -21.60 0.61
CA LYS A 346 6.08 -22.11 0.80
C LYS A 346 5.40 -21.36 1.94
N LEU A 347 4.32 -20.63 1.61
CA LEU A 347 3.51 -19.88 2.55
C LEU A 347 2.13 -20.56 2.71
N ASN A 348 1.46 -20.30 3.83
CA ASN A 348 0.07 -20.69 4.01
C ASN A 348 -0.82 -19.70 3.25
N TYR A 349 -1.52 -20.21 2.23
CA TYR A 349 -2.44 -19.40 1.43
C TYR A 349 -3.88 -19.63 1.87
N PRO A 350 -4.74 -18.58 1.81
CA PRO A 350 -6.15 -18.71 2.16
C PRO A 350 -6.96 -19.42 1.07
N ASP A 351 -8.16 -19.88 1.43
CA ASP A 351 -9.15 -20.43 0.50
C ASP A 351 -9.92 -19.29 -0.16
N VAL A 352 -9.53 -18.92 -1.37
CA VAL A 352 -10.06 -17.76 -2.11
C VAL A 352 -10.71 -18.15 -3.43
N HIS A 353 -11.45 -19.25 -3.41
CA HIS A 353 -12.25 -19.71 -4.55
C HIS A 353 -13.54 -18.92 -4.70
N PHE A 354 -14.13 -18.97 -5.89
CA PHE A 354 -15.44 -18.38 -6.14
C PHE A 354 -16.51 -19.13 -5.35
N ARG A 355 -17.32 -18.39 -4.60
CA ARG A 355 -18.43 -18.91 -3.81
C ARG A 355 -19.75 -18.39 -4.37
N THR A 356 -20.72 -19.29 -4.53
CA THR A 356 -22.07 -18.92 -4.93
C THR A 356 -22.76 -18.11 -3.82
N THR A 357 -23.92 -17.52 -4.13
CA THR A 357 -24.70 -16.79 -3.14
C THR A 357 -25.05 -17.67 -1.93
N ASN A 358 -25.48 -18.91 -2.16
CA ASN A 358 -25.79 -19.82 -1.07
C ASN A 358 -24.57 -20.21 -0.23
N GLU A 359 -23.43 -20.43 -0.87
CA GLU A 359 -22.18 -20.69 -0.17
C GLU A 359 -21.73 -19.47 0.66
N MET A 360 -21.87 -18.26 0.12
CA MET A 360 -21.58 -17.04 0.87
C MET A 360 -22.55 -16.85 2.06
N LEU A 361 -23.83 -17.13 1.90
CA LEU A 361 -24.78 -17.07 3.01
C LEU A 361 -24.42 -18.04 4.13
N ASP A 362 -23.96 -19.25 3.79
CA ASP A 362 -23.48 -20.23 4.78
C ASP A 362 -22.21 -19.73 5.49
N GLU A 363 -21.30 -19.09 4.79
CA GLU A 363 -20.06 -18.52 5.36
C GLU A 363 -20.34 -17.44 6.41
N PHE A 364 -21.44 -16.69 6.27
CA PHE A 364 -21.84 -15.61 7.18
C PHE A 364 -23.01 -15.97 8.10
N ALA A 365 -23.39 -17.26 8.15
CA ALA A 365 -24.49 -17.73 9.00
C ALA A 365 -24.32 -17.38 10.48
N PHE A 366 -23.07 -17.23 10.95
CA PHE A 366 -22.78 -16.84 12.35
C PHE A 366 -23.25 -15.43 12.70
N LEU A 367 -23.56 -14.59 11.71
CA LEU A 367 -24.16 -13.26 11.93
C LEU A 367 -25.66 -13.30 12.15
N GLY A 368 -26.29 -14.46 11.99
CA GLY A 368 -27.74 -14.60 11.93
C GLY A 368 -28.24 -14.51 10.48
N GLU A 369 -29.38 -15.17 10.21
CA GLU A 369 -29.94 -15.27 8.86
C GLU A 369 -30.22 -13.92 8.21
N GLU A 370 -30.84 -13.01 8.95
CA GLU A 370 -31.20 -11.67 8.46
C GLU A 370 -29.94 -10.83 8.12
N LYS A 371 -28.97 -10.80 9.01
CA LYS A 371 -27.73 -10.04 8.81
C LYS A 371 -26.86 -10.66 7.71
N ALA A 372 -26.79 -11.99 7.64
CA ALA A 372 -26.09 -12.69 6.56
C ALA A 372 -26.67 -12.32 5.19
N PHE A 373 -27.99 -12.32 5.05
CA PHE A 373 -28.66 -11.91 3.81
C PHE A 373 -28.38 -10.43 3.48
N GLU A 374 -28.38 -9.55 4.47
CA GLU A 374 -28.09 -8.13 4.29
C GLU A 374 -26.69 -7.92 3.70
N VAL A 375 -25.65 -8.52 4.28
CA VAL A 375 -24.28 -8.31 3.83
C VAL A 375 -23.96 -9.03 2.52
N VAL A 376 -24.55 -10.19 2.28
CA VAL A 376 -24.28 -11.01 1.09
C VAL A 376 -25.11 -10.59 -0.12
N VAL A 377 -26.38 -10.30 0.07
CA VAL A 377 -27.33 -10.01 -1.02
C VAL A 377 -27.70 -8.55 -1.11
N THR A 378 -28.28 -8.00 -0.06
CA THR A 378 -28.81 -6.61 -0.08
C THR A 378 -27.70 -5.61 -0.37
N ASN A 379 -26.58 -5.70 0.33
CA ASN A 379 -25.52 -4.71 0.24
C ASN A 379 -24.62 -4.91 -1.00
N THR A 380 -24.48 -6.12 -1.52
CA THR A 380 -23.81 -6.34 -2.81
C THR A 380 -24.62 -5.73 -3.95
N HIS A 381 -25.95 -5.84 -3.90
CA HIS A 381 -26.82 -5.17 -4.85
C HIS A 381 -26.72 -3.64 -4.73
N TRP A 382 -26.62 -3.12 -3.51
CA TRP A 382 -26.42 -1.69 -3.29
C TRP A 382 -25.15 -1.19 -4.00
N VAL A 383 -24.04 -1.93 -3.89
CA VAL A 383 -22.79 -1.58 -4.60
C VAL A 383 -23.04 -1.53 -6.11
N ASN A 384 -23.67 -2.56 -6.66
CA ASN A 384 -23.97 -2.62 -8.08
C ASN A 384 -24.85 -1.45 -8.53
N ASP A 385 -25.85 -1.06 -7.72
CA ASP A 385 -26.77 0.01 -8.04
C ASP A 385 -26.12 1.41 -8.01
N GLN A 386 -24.98 1.56 -7.34
CA GLN A 386 -24.19 2.79 -7.34
C GLN A 386 -23.40 2.99 -8.64
N LEU A 387 -23.26 1.95 -9.45
CA LEU A 387 -22.40 1.94 -10.62
C LEU A 387 -23.22 1.97 -11.90
N GLU A 388 -22.82 2.81 -12.84
CA GLU A 388 -23.33 2.81 -14.20
C GLU A 388 -22.61 1.77 -15.06
N VAL A 389 -23.20 1.42 -16.20
CA VAL A 389 -22.52 0.59 -17.19
C VAL A 389 -21.36 1.40 -17.78
N ILE A 390 -20.16 0.83 -17.69
CA ILE A 390 -18.93 1.46 -18.16
C ILE A 390 -18.38 0.64 -19.33
N ILE A 391 -17.99 1.31 -20.39
CA ILE A 391 -17.34 0.72 -21.55
C ILE A 391 -15.85 1.08 -21.49
N PRO A 392 -14.98 0.15 -21.04
CA PRO A 392 -13.56 0.44 -20.86
C PRO A 392 -12.81 0.54 -22.19
N ILE A 393 -13.25 -0.16 -23.21
CA ILE A 393 -12.64 -0.16 -24.53
C ILE A 393 -13.72 0.31 -25.53
N LYS A 394 -13.44 1.41 -26.22
CA LYS A 394 -14.36 1.94 -27.21
C LYS A 394 -14.30 1.09 -28.49
N ASP A 395 -15.43 0.96 -29.18
CA ASP A 395 -15.52 0.19 -30.42
C ASP A 395 -14.80 0.88 -31.59
N ASP A 396 -14.74 2.21 -31.56
CA ASP A 396 -14.11 2.98 -32.62
C ASP A 396 -12.58 2.96 -32.53
N LEU A 397 -11.93 2.99 -33.68
CA LEU A 397 -10.48 3.13 -33.77
C LEU A 397 -10.12 4.63 -33.72
N TYR A 398 -9.23 4.97 -32.82
CA TYR A 398 -8.74 6.33 -32.65
C TYR A 398 -7.27 6.40 -33.07
N THR A 399 -7.01 7.07 -34.20
CA THR A 399 -5.65 7.32 -34.64
C THR A 399 -5.23 8.73 -34.23
N PRO A 400 -3.94 8.96 -33.88
CA PRO A 400 -3.44 10.32 -33.70
C PRO A 400 -3.62 11.14 -34.99
N LYS A 401 -3.67 12.44 -34.85
CA LYS A 401 -3.69 13.34 -36.00
C LYS A 401 -2.34 14.02 -36.13
N ILE A 402 -1.73 13.88 -37.30
CA ILE A 402 -0.51 14.59 -37.69
C ILE A 402 -0.82 15.35 -38.95
N GLU A 403 -0.70 16.66 -38.92
CA GLU A 403 -0.95 17.51 -40.07
C GLU A 403 0.01 17.17 -41.22
N GLY A 404 -0.52 17.03 -42.40
CA GLY A 404 0.27 16.70 -43.61
C GLY A 404 0.72 15.22 -43.69
N ALA A 405 0.23 14.32 -42.83
CA ALA A 405 0.62 12.92 -42.84
C ALA A 405 0.34 12.21 -44.18
N GLU A 406 -0.81 12.49 -44.80
CA GLU A 406 -1.20 11.90 -46.08
C GLU A 406 -0.25 12.30 -47.18
N ASP A 407 0.09 13.59 -47.30
CA ASP A 407 1.03 14.12 -48.29
C ASP A 407 2.45 13.60 -48.04
N GLU A 408 2.87 13.54 -46.81
CA GLU A 408 4.20 13.05 -46.44
C GLU A 408 4.39 11.57 -46.78
N ILE A 409 3.42 10.70 -46.43
CA ILE A 409 3.52 9.28 -46.77
C ILE A 409 3.48 9.03 -48.28
N THR A 410 2.68 9.81 -49.00
CA THR A 410 2.61 9.74 -50.44
C THR A 410 3.95 10.14 -51.06
N LYS A 411 4.52 11.27 -50.62
CA LYS A 411 5.82 11.77 -51.10
C LYS A 411 6.94 10.79 -50.85
N LEU A 412 7.05 10.29 -49.63
CA LEU A 412 8.06 9.28 -49.26
C LEU A 412 7.99 8.04 -50.13
N SER A 413 6.77 7.57 -50.42
CA SER A 413 6.54 6.38 -51.23
C SER A 413 6.99 6.58 -52.68
N TYR A 414 6.57 7.66 -53.30
CA TYR A 414 6.90 7.95 -54.72
C TYR A 414 8.37 8.36 -54.89
N ASP A 415 8.94 9.14 -53.98
CA ASP A 415 10.36 9.52 -54.05
C ASP A 415 11.26 8.28 -53.99
N LYS A 416 11.00 7.34 -53.14
CA LYS A 416 11.76 6.10 -53.05
C LYS A 416 11.50 5.17 -54.26
N ALA A 417 10.27 5.13 -54.75
CA ALA A 417 9.96 4.38 -55.95
C ALA A 417 10.74 4.90 -57.16
N HIS A 418 10.82 6.20 -57.35
CA HIS A 418 11.60 6.83 -58.44
C HIS A 418 13.10 6.60 -58.23
N GLU A 419 13.58 6.62 -57.00
CA GLU A 419 14.99 6.28 -56.69
C GLU A 419 15.34 4.84 -57.11
N TRP A 420 14.44 3.89 -56.87
CA TRP A 420 14.69 2.47 -57.15
C TRP A 420 14.39 2.07 -58.58
N TYR A 421 13.33 2.61 -59.19
CA TYR A 421 12.79 2.18 -60.46
C TYR A 421 12.92 3.19 -61.62
N GLY A 422 13.46 4.39 -61.35
CA GLY A 422 13.65 5.45 -62.35
C GLY A 422 12.48 6.43 -62.43
N GLU A 423 12.61 7.40 -63.36
CA GLU A 423 11.58 8.45 -63.52
C GLU A 423 10.25 7.91 -63.99
N GLU A 424 10.29 6.92 -64.91
CA GLU A 424 9.09 6.21 -65.36
C GLU A 424 8.94 4.92 -64.54
N LEU A 425 7.92 4.88 -63.69
CA LEU A 425 7.65 3.69 -62.86
C LEU A 425 7.10 2.54 -63.72
N PRO A 426 7.56 1.30 -63.52
CA PRO A 426 6.88 0.14 -64.09
C PRO A 426 5.40 0.13 -63.70
N GLU A 427 4.54 -0.29 -64.59
CA GLU A 427 3.08 -0.31 -64.36
C GLU A 427 2.70 -1.08 -63.09
N ILE A 428 3.35 -2.20 -62.84
CA ILE A 428 3.10 -3.02 -61.65
C ILE A 428 3.40 -2.26 -60.33
N VAL A 429 4.47 -1.45 -60.34
CA VAL A 429 4.87 -0.64 -59.19
C VAL A 429 3.88 0.48 -58.96
N GLU A 430 3.57 1.24 -59.99
CA GLU A 430 2.66 2.39 -59.91
C GLU A 430 1.26 1.98 -59.47
N LYS A 431 0.71 0.93 -60.05
CA LYS A 431 -0.59 0.38 -59.67
C LYS A 431 -0.63 -0.10 -58.21
N ARG A 432 0.44 -0.73 -57.80
CA ARG A 432 0.52 -1.23 -56.42
C ARG A 432 0.59 -0.09 -55.42
N ILE A 433 1.41 0.93 -55.64
CA ILE A 433 1.52 2.12 -54.80
C ILE A 433 0.16 2.83 -54.74
N ASP A 434 -0.47 3.06 -55.88
CA ASP A 434 -1.76 3.73 -55.92
C ASP A 434 -2.84 2.97 -55.16
N LYS A 435 -2.90 1.66 -55.31
CA LYS A 435 -3.83 0.79 -54.62
C LYS A 435 -3.62 0.85 -53.11
N GLU A 436 -2.38 0.71 -52.65
CA GLU A 436 -2.06 0.72 -51.23
C GLU A 436 -2.30 2.08 -50.57
N LEU A 437 -1.83 3.16 -51.20
CA LEU A 437 -2.05 4.52 -50.70
C LEU A 437 -3.53 4.87 -50.65
N LYS A 438 -4.30 4.51 -51.64
CA LYS A 438 -5.75 4.72 -51.65
C LYS A 438 -6.42 4.03 -50.44
N SER A 439 -6.02 2.81 -50.14
CA SER A 439 -6.52 2.07 -48.97
C SER A 439 -6.05 2.68 -47.67
N ILE A 440 -4.76 2.99 -47.56
CA ILE A 440 -4.15 3.53 -46.32
C ILE A 440 -4.75 4.88 -45.99
N ILE A 441 -4.79 5.80 -46.97
CA ILE A 441 -5.33 7.15 -46.78
C ILE A 441 -6.85 7.11 -46.59
N GLY A 442 -7.56 6.34 -47.42
CA GLY A 442 -9.01 6.23 -47.35
C GLY A 442 -9.55 5.67 -46.02
N ASN A 443 -8.80 4.81 -45.37
CA ASN A 443 -9.15 4.24 -44.06
C ASN A 443 -8.56 5.02 -42.87
N GLY A 444 -7.86 6.14 -43.12
CA GLY A 444 -7.31 6.97 -42.03
C GLY A 444 -6.06 6.43 -41.36
N PHE A 445 -5.31 5.54 -42.03
CA PHE A 445 -4.11 4.93 -41.46
C PHE A 445 -2.78 5.57 -41.86
N SER A 446 -2.82 6.70 -42.59
CA SER A 446 -1.61 7.43 -43.00
C SER A 446 -0.71 7.78 -41.83
N VAL A 447 -1.29 8.20 -40.69
CA VAL A 447 -0.57 8.55 -39.47
C VAL A 447 0.14 7.35 -38.88
N ILE A 448 -0.49 6.17 -38.89
CA ILE A 448 0.10 4.93 -38.37
C ILE A 448 1.32 4.54 -39.21
N TYR A 449 1.24 4.61 -40.54
CA TYR A 449 2.40 4.36 -41.38
C TYR A 449 3.51 5.39 -41.16
N LEU A 450 3.17 6.67 -41.00
CA LEU A 450 4.15 7.73 -40.78
C LEU A 450 4.83 7.58 -39.42
N ILE A 451 4.11 7.24 -38.34
CA ILE A 451 4.69 6.98 -37.02
C ILE A 451 5.62 5.78 -37.10
N SER A 452 5.20 4.69 -37.74
CA SER A 452 6.02 3.49 -37.92
C SER A 452 7.30 3.82 -38.69
N GLN A 453 7.19 4.60 -39.76
CA GLN A 453 8.34 5.04 -40.54
C GLN A 453 9.32 5.85 -39.71
N LYS A 454 8.85 6.80 -38.90
CA LYS A 454 9.70 7.63 -38.04
C LYS A 454 10.38 6.82 -36.95
N LEU A 455 9.66 5.88 -36.34
CA LEU A 455 10.22 5.00 -35.31
C LEU A 455 11.32 4.09 -35.87
N VAL A 456 11.07 3.44 -37.00
CA VAL A 456 12.06 2.55 -37.64
C VAL A 456 13.27 3.35 -38.11
N HIS A 457 13.04 4.51 -38.72
CA HIS A 457 14.11 5.42 -39.19
C HIS A 457 15.01 5.82 -38.00
N LYS A 458 14.42 6.26 -36.89
CA LYS A 458 15.15 6.66 -35.69
C LYS A 458 15.95 5.50 -35.10
N SER A 459 15.35 4.31 -35.03
CA SER A 459 16.03 3.12 -34.54
C SER A 459 17.26 2.76 -35.39
N ASN A 460 17.10 2.78 -36.71
CA ASN A 460 18.20 2.50 -37.64
C ASN A 460 19.30 3.59 -37.57
N GLU A 461 18.90 4.84 -37.43
CA GLU A 461 19.83 5.97 -37.27
C GLU A 461 20.66 5.84 -35.99
N ASP A 462 20.07 5.34 -34.91
CA ASP A 462 20.76 5.06 -33.65
C ASP A 462 21.59 3.77 -33.66
N GLY A 463 21.61 3.04 -34.79
CA GLY A 463 22.40 1.83 -34.98
C GLY A 463 21.71 0.53 -34.56
N TYR A 464 20.43 0.56 -34.31
CA TYR A 464 19.64 -0.63 -33.94
C TYR A 464 18.88 -1.18 -35.15
N LEU A 465 18.95 -2.50 -35.34
CA LEU A 465 18.23 -3.17 -36.40
C LEU A 465 16.75 -3.36 -36.05
N VAL A 466 15.89 -3.17 -37.05
CA VAL A 466 14.46 -3.43 -36.94
C VAL A 466 14.05 -4.48 -37.96
N GLY A 467 13.45 -5.57 -37.49
CA GLY A 467 12.92 -6.61 -38.34
C GLY A 467 11.39 -6.51 -38.47
N SER A 468 10.87 -6.80 -39.62
CA SER A 468 9.43 -6.87 -39.84
C SER A 468 8.86 -8.23 -39.40
N ARG A 469 7.64 -8.20 -38.88
CA ARG A 469 6.91 -9.40 -38.48
C ARG A 469 5.45 -9.30 -38.95
N GLY A 470 4.92 -10.40 -39.45
CA GLY A 470 3.54 -10.46 -39.90
C GLY A 470 3.35 -9.84 -41.30
N SER A 471 2.13 -9.40 -41.57
CA SER A 471 1.69 -8.96 -42.90
C SER A 471 2.30 -7.63 -43.42
N VAL A 472 3.05 -6.92 -42.59
CA VAL A 472 3.72 -5.67 -43.02
C VAL A 472 4.70 -5.95 -44.17
N GLY A 473 5.29 -7.13 -44.23
CA GLY A 473 6.17 -7.55 -45.33
C GLY A 473 5.49 -7.69 -46.69
N SER A 474 4.16 -7.62 -46.77
CA SER A 474 3.38 -7.62 -48.01
C SER A 474 2.98 -6.23 -48.46
N SER A 475 3.42 -5.16 -47.81
CA SER A 475 3.12 -3.78 -48.18
C SER A 475 4.31 -3.13 -48.91
N LEU A 476 4.11 -2.76 -50.16
CA LEU A 476 5.11 -2.01 -50.94
C LEU A 476 5.33 -0.61 -50.37
N VAL A 477 4.28 0.05 -49.91
CA VAL A 477 4.39 1.36 -49.25
C VAL A 477 5.27 1.25 -48.00
N ALA A 478 5.12 0.19 -47.20
CA ALA A 478 5.97 -0.05 -46.04
C ALA A 478 7.45 -0.23 -46.43
N THR A 479 7.71 -0.92 -47.52
CA THR A 479 9.08 -1.10 -48.05
C THR A 479 9.66 0.21 -48.54
N LEU A 480 8.92 0.97 -49.34
CA LEU A 480 9.37 2.25 -49.91
C LEU A 480 9.59 3.32 -48.83
N THR A 481 8.83 3.29 -47.76
CA THR A 481 9.01 4.23 -46.63
C THR A 481 10.04 3.78 -45.60
N GLY A 482 10.63 2.61 -45.80
CA GLY A 482 11.68 2.07 -44.89
C GLY A 482 11.19 1.40 -43.64
N ILE A 483 9.89 1.11 -43.52
CA ILE A 483 9.31 0.40 -42.38
C ILE A 483 9.76 -1.07 -42.39
N THR A 484 9.82 -1.68 -43.57
CA THR A 484 10.26 -3.07 -43.78
C THR A 484 11.33 -3.14 -44.88
N GLU A 485 12.13 -4.18 -44.84
CA GLU A 485 13.16 -4.48 -45.84
C GLU A 485 12.65 -5.44 -46.92
N VAL A 486 11.48 -6.01 -46.77
CA VAL A 486 10.92 -7.00 -47.68
C VAL A 486 10.31 -6.36 -48.89
N ASN A 487 10.71 -6.78 -50.09
CA ASN A 487 10.05 -6.37 -51.35
C ASN A 487 8.90 -7.33 -51.66
N PRO A 488 7.63 -6.90 -51.59
CA PRO A 488 6.49 -7.79 -51.80
C PRO A 488 6.20 -8.11 -53.25
N LEU A 489 6.85 -7.44 -54.20
CA LEU A 489 6.61 -7.65 -55.61
C LEU A 489 7.38 -8.83 -56.22
N ALA A 490 8.52 -9.20 -55.65
CA ALA A 490 9.39 -10.21 -56.19
C ALA A 490 9.59 -11.37 -55.19
N PRO A 491 9.55 -12.62 -55.64
CA PRO A 491 9.19 -13.21 -56.93
C PRO A 491 7.74 -13.72 -57.04
N HIS A 492 6.82 -13.12 -56.31
CA HIS A 492 5.44 -13.56 -56.14
C HIS A 492 4.43 -12.93 -57.08
#